data_bc0ce23618f2b1afa35a49e1106b311d
#
_entry.id   bc0ce23618f2b1afa35a49e1106b311d
#
_cell.length_a   1.000
_cell.length_b   1.000
_cell.length_c   1.000
_cell.angle_alpha   90.00
_cell.angle_beta   90.00
_cell.angle_gamma   90.00
#
_symmetry.space_group_name_H-M   'P 1'
#
loop_
_entity.id
_entity.type
_entity.pdbx_description
1 polymer ?
#
loop_
_entity_poly.entity_id
_entity_poly.type
_entity_poly.pdbx_seq_one_letter_code
_entity_poly.pdbx_strand_id
1 'polypeptide(L)'
;IGYVWPEPNSSAAGSHIMSIMRLFLSQNWQVEFCTPCSISEHMIDLHQEGISSTSIELNSDTFDTYIKNYNPDIVMFDRFMMEEQFGHRVEDNCPRALKILDTEDLQCLRNARYRALKENREMSKADLFSDLTKREIAAILRCDISLIISSYEMNLLIDTFKIDKSILHYLPFMVDLEKYPKQNKPFDQREHFMTIGNFRHAPNWDVVLYLQKIWPLIRKELPRAQLHIYGSYPPPKATALNNPKTGFLIKGWVQNAHTVMEESRLCLAPIRFGAGIKGKLLDAMITQTPSITTTIGAEGMCTDIEQWPGVITDDMEEFAKNAISLYKDEDKWIEKQKNCKNLIESIYDSKILGKELISKILEVEQNIESHRLENFTGAMLKHHTMTSTKYMSQWIAAKNMNKNI
;
A
#
# COMPACT_ATOMS: atom_id res chain seq x y z
N ILE A 1 14.29 1.38 6.50
CA ILE A 1 14.42 2.80 6.13
C ILE A 1 13.13 3.25 5.49
N GLY A 2 12.34 4.10 6.22
CA GLY A 2 11.01 4.50 5.82
C GLY A 2 10.98 5.76 4.94
N TYR A 3 10.09 5.77 3.96
CA TYR A 3 9.82 6.96 3.14
C TYR A 3 9.08 8.04 3.93
N VAL A 4 8.16 7.61 4.82
CA VAL A 4 7.40 8.44 5.75
C VAL A 4 7.28 7.74 7.10
N TRP A 5 6.92 8.47 8.16
CA TRP A 5 6.55 7.86 9.43
C TRP A 5 5.33 6.94 9.26
N PRO A 6 5.29 5.78 9.93
CA PRO A 6 4.14 4.90 9.90
C PRO A 6 2.89 5.55 10.50
N GLU A 7 1.81 5.59 9.73
CA GLU A 7 0.50 6.11 10.13
C GLU A 7 -0.58 5.03 9.96
N PRO A 8 -0.63 3.98 10.81
CA PRO A 8 -1.54 2.85 10.64
C PRO A 8 -3.02 3.24 10.65
N ASN A 9 -3.38 4.34 11.34
CA ASN A 9 -4.76 4.86 11.39
C ASN A 9 -5.06 5.89 10.29
N SER A 10 -4.17 6.05 9.31
CA SER A 10 -4.26 7.07 8.26
C SER A 10 -3.98 6.52 6.87
N SER A 11 -3.21 5.45 6.77
CA SER A 11 -2.84 4.84 5.48
C SER A 11 -2.67 3.32 5.59
N ALA A 12 -3.03 2.62 4.52
CA ALA A 12 -2.82 1.18 4.41
C ALA A 12 -1.32 0.83 4.44
N ALA A 13 -0.47 1.64 3.81
CA ALA A 13 0.99 1.50 3.87
C ALA A 13 1.53 1.58 5.30
N GLY A 14 0.99 2.50 6.13
CA GLY A 14 1.34 2.57 7.55
C GLY A 14 0.96 1.31 8.32
N SER A 15 -0.19 0.71 8.02
CA SER A 15 -0.59 -0.57 8.62
C SER A 15 0.27 -1.73 8.14
N HIS A 16 0.65 -1.74 6.85
CA HIS A 16 1.48 -2.79 6.24
C HIS A 16 2.87 -2.81 6.88
N ILE A 17 3.59 -1.70 6.88
CA ILE A 17 4.93 -1.62 7.46
C ILE A 17 4.93 -1.95 8.96
N MET A 18 3.89 -1.55 9.71
CA MET A 18 3.75 -1.91 11.12
C MET A 18 3.56 -3.41 11.30
N SER A 19 2.80 -4.08 10.43
CA SER A 19 2.61 -5.55 10.52
C SER A 19 3.91 -6.29 10.25
N ILE A 20 4.75 -5.82 9.33
CA ILE A 20 6.09 -6.40 9.05
C ILE A 20 7.02 -6.18 10.25
N MET A 21 7.10 -4.97 10.79
CA MET A 21 7.94 -4.68 11.96
C MET A 21 7.53 -5.51 13.19
N ARG A 22 6.23 -5.65 13.44
CA ARG A 22 5.70 -6.51 14.52
C ARG A 22 6.02 -7.98 14.31
N LEU A 23 5.98 -8.45 13.05
CA LEU A 23 6.40 -9.81 12.70
C LEU A 23 7.88 -10.01 13.05
N PHE A 24 8.77 -9.08 12.73
CA PHE A 24 10.19 -9.17 13.05
C PHE A 24 10.43 -9.17 14.57
N LEU A 25 9.75 -8.30 15.30
CA LEU A 25 9.81 -8.30 16.78
C LEU A 25 9.35 -9.66 17.37
N SER A 26 8.35 -10.31 16.77
CA SER A 26 7.87 -11.63 17.21
C SER A 26 8.88 -12.73 17.05
N GLN A 27 9.90 -12.52 16.20
CA GLN A 27 11.06 -13.41 16.05
C GLN A 27 12.20 -13.11 17.05
N ASN A 28 11.98 -12.20 18.00
CA ASN A 28 12.99 -11.62 18.89
C ASN A 28 14.10 -10.88 18.15
N TRP A 29 13.83 -10.38 16.95
CA TRP A 29 14.76 -9.52 16.23
C TRP A 29 14.68 -8.09 16.78
N GLN A 30 15.82 -7.42 16.84
CA GLN A 30 15.89 -6.01 17.15
C GLN A 30 15.50 -5.20 15.92
N VAL A 31 14.53 -4.30 16.06
CA VAL A 31 14.03 -3.47 14.95
C VAL A 31 14.29 -2.00 15.24
N GLU A 32 14.90 -1.31 14.27
CA GLU A 32 15.04 0.12 14.28
C GLU A 32 14.46 0.73 13.02
N PHE A 33 13.66 1.78 13.18
CA PHE A 33 13.05 2.52 12.09
C PHE A 33 13.81 3.81 11.82
N CYS A 34 14.32 3.98 10.59
CA CYS A 34 15.04 5.18 10.17
C CYS A 34 14.26 5.92 9.09
N THR A 35 14.16 7.24 9.16
CA THR A 35 13.51 8.04 8.11
C THR A 35 14.10 9.45 8.01
N PRO A 36 14.21 10.02 6.80
CA PRO A 36 14.55 11.42 6.59
C PRO A 36 13.33 12.35 6.69
N CYS A 37 12.14 11.79 6.92
CA CYS A 37 10.89 12.54 6.92
C CYS A 37 10.65 13.24 8.24
N SER A 38 10.05 14.42 8.19
CA SER A 38 9.58 15.13 9.38
C SER A 38 8.45 14.38 10.08
N ILE A 39 8.33 14.59 11.38
CA ILE A 39 7.23 14.08 12.20
C ILE A 39 5.88 14.47 11.58
N SER A 40 4.93 13.54 11.60
CA SER A 40 3.58 13.75 11.05
C SER A 40 2.51 13.68 12.14
N GLU A 41 1.34 14.28 11.87
CA GLU A 41 0.24 14.42 12.84
C GLU A 41 -0.34 13.07 13.30
N HIS A 42 -0.35 12.07 12.40
CA HIS A 42 -0.98 10.77 12.65
C HIS A 42 0.02 9.62 12.79
N MET A 43 1.31 9.94 12.99
CA MET A 43 2.32 8.89 13.20
C MET A 43 2.06 8.13 14.51
N ILE A 44 2.36 6.84 14.47
CA ILE A 44 2.35 6.01 15.68
C ILE A 44 3.61 6.26 16.51
N ASP A 45 3.49 6.15 17.84
CA ASP A 45 4.64 6.14 18.72
C ASP A 45 5.33 4.76 18.66
N LEU A 46 6.40 4.68 17.87
CA LEU A 46 7.15 3.45 17.65
C LEU A 46 7.80 2.91 18.95
N HIS A 47 8.15 3.78 19.87
CA HIS A 47 8.74 3.36 21.14
C HIS A 47 7.75 2.55 21.99
N GLN A 48 6.47 2.89 21.97
CA GLN A 48 5.42 2.10 22.63
C GLN A 48 5.21 0.73 21.97
N GLU A 49 5.60 0.58 20.70
CA GLU A 49 5.58 -0.69 19.97
C GLU A 49 6.86 -1.52 20.17
N GLY A 50 7.82 -1.03 20.97
CA GLY A 50 9.12 -1.70 21.17
C GLY A 50 10.11 -1.53 20.01
N ILE A 51 9.90 -0.51 19.17
CA ILE A 51 10.73 -0.21 18.00
C ILE A 51 11.49 1.08 18.28
N SER A 52 12.83 1.04 18.20
CA SER A 52 13.65 2.24 18.22
C SER A 52 13.53 3.01 16.91
N SER A 53 13.77 4.32 16.96
CA SER A 53 13.69 5.15 15.76
C SER A 53 14.76 6.21 15.72
N THR A 54 15.32 6.44 14.51
CA THR A 54 16.36 7.43 14.27
C THR A 54 16.00 8.28 13.06
N SER A 55 16.11 9.62 13.24
CA SER A 55 16.04 10.53 12.10
C SER A 55 17.38 10.49 11.34
N ILE A 56 17.29 10.32 10.03
CA ILE A 56 18.45 10.28 9.14
C ILE A 56 18.35 11.39 8.09
N GLU A 57 19.48 11.75 7.50
CA GLU A 57 19.55 12.85 6.53
C GLU A 57 19.83 12.32 5.11
N LEU A 58 19.14 12.90 4.13
CA LEU A 58 19.45 12.66 2.72
C LEU A 58 20.79 13.29 2.34
N ASN A 59 21.59 12.59 1.55
CA ASN A 59 22.86 13.07 1.04
C ASN A 59 23.84 13.55 2.11
N SER A 60 23.86 12.89 3.27
CA SER A 60 24.73 13.21 4.39
C SER A 60 25.60 12.01 4.78
N ASP A 61 26.87 12.25 5.09
CA ASP A 61 27.80 11.20 5.55
C ASP A 61 27.52 10.76 7.00
N THR A 62 26.62 11.46 7.69
CA THR A 62 26.15 11.05 9.02
C THR A 62 25.47 9.67 8.96
N PHE A 63 24.75 9.37 7.87
CA PHE A 63 24.17 8.05 7.67
C PHE A 63 25.21 6.95 7.49
N ASP A 64 26.32 7.23 6.80
CA ASP A 64 27.39 6.25 6.60
C ASP A 64 28.02 5.84 7.94
N THR A 65 28.29 6.83 8.79
CA THR A 65 28.80 6.60 10.16
C THR A 65 27.78 5.81 11.00
N TYR A 66 26.51 6.20 10.93
CA TYR A 66 25.43 5.56 11.65
C TYR A 66 25.28 4.09 11.26
N ILE A 67 25.11 3.79 9.96
CA ILE A 67 24.80 2.43 9.48
C ILE A 67 25.99 1.49 9.70
N LYS A 68 27.22 2.00 9.56
CA LYS A 68 28.44 1.25 9.85
C LYS A 68 28.57 0.86 11.32
N ASN A 69 28.22 1.76 12.23
CA ASN A 69 28.26 1.49 13.68
C ASN A 69 27.11 0.57 14.11
N TYR A 70 25.93 0.72 13.52
CA TYR A 70 24.77 -0.11 13.79
C TYR A 70 24.97 -1.53 13.26
N ASN A 71 25.59 -1.67 12.08
CA ASN A 71 25.94 -2.92 11.41
C ASN A 71 24.80 -3.96 11.38
N PRO A 72 23.65 -3.62 10.71
CA PRO A 72 22.49 -4.49 10.68
C PRO A 72 22.73 -5.77 9.85
N ASP A 73 22.06 -6.85 10.24
CA ASP A 73 22.00 -8.08 9.44
C ASP A 73 21.07 -7.93 8.24
N ILE A 74 19.97 -7.15 8.41
CA ILE A 74 18.95 -6.91 7.39
C ILE A 74 18.68 -5.41 7.28
N VAL A 75 18.59 -4.90 6.06
CA VAL A 75 18.12 -3.53 5.76
C VAL A 75 16.92 -3.61 4.84
N MET A 76 15.78 -3.10 5.30
CA MET A 76 14.56 -3.00 4.50
C MET A 76 14.34 -1.55 4.06
N PHE A 77 14.05 -1.34 2.78
CA PHE A 77 13.71 -0.06 2.18
C PHE A 77 12.20 0.00 1.90
N ASP A 78 11.51 0.98 2.47
CA ASP A 78 10.12 1.29 2.15
C ASP A 78 10.08 2.11 0.86
N ARG A 79 9.69 1.49 -0.21
CA ARG A 79 9.65 1.99 -1.59
C ARG A 79 11.03 2.20 -2.25
N PHE A 80 11.02 2.12 -3.58
CA PHE A 80 12.25 2.19 -4.38
C PHE A 80 13.07 3.47 -4.16
N MET A 81 12.42 4.61 -3.81
CA MET A 81 13.13 5.86 -3.57
C MET A 81 14.08 5.77 -2.38
N MET A 82 13.75 4.98 -1.35
CA MET A 82 14.65 4.80 -0.21
C MET A 82 15.83 3.91 -0.57
N GLU A 83 15.63 2.91 -1.40
CA GLU A 83 16.72 2.12 -1.95
C GLU A 83 17.66 2.98 -2.81
N GLU A 84 17.14 3.84 -3.68
CA GLU A 84 17.96 4.75 -4.49
C GLU A 84 18.80 5.72 -3.64
N GLN A 85 18.24 6.22 -2.54
CA GLN A 85 18.93 7.19 -1.69
C GLN A 85 19.96 6.55 -0.76
N PHE A 86 19.67 5.39 -0.23
CA PHE A 86 20.46 4.79 0.83
C PHE A 86 21.12 3.45 0.44
N GLY A 87 20.65 2.79 -0.62
CA GLY A 87 21.11 1.45 -1.00
C GLY A 87 22.61 1.39 -1.28
N HIS A 88 23.18 2.39 -1.96
CA HIS A 88 24.63 2.45 -2.19
C HIS A 88 25.43 2.62 -0.90
N ARG A 89 24.91 3.37 0.08
CA ARG A 89 25.56 3.59 1.38
C ARG A 89 25.52 2.32 2.22
N VAL A 90 24.43 1.57 2.16
CA VAL A 90 24.33 0.24 2.79
C VAL A 90 25.31 -0.74 2.13
N GLU A 91 25.39 -0.77 0.79
CA GLU A 91 26.33 -1.62 0.07
C GLU A 91 27.79 -1.34 0.46
N ASP A 92 28.16 -0.06 0.56
CA ASP A 92 29.53 0.36 0.89
C ASP A 92 29.91 0.05 2.37
N ASN A 93 28.97 0.19 3.31
CA ASN A 93 29.26 0.12 4.76
C ASN A 93 28.86 -1.21 5.39
N CYS A 94 27.83 -1.90 4.85
CA CYS A 94 27.30 -3.16 5.35
C CYS A 94 27.05 -4.14 4.19
N PRO A 95 28.07 -4.54 3.40
CA PRO A 95 27.89 -5.34 2.17
C PRO A 95 27.30 -6.71 2.42
N ARG A 96 27.40 -7.23 3.66
CA ARG A 96 26.84 -8.52 4.05
C ARG A 96 25.36 -8.44 4.46
N ALA A 97 24.84 -7.24 4.75
CA ALA A 97 23.43 -7.06 5.11
C ALA A 97 22.53 -7.55 3.98
N LEU A 98 21.49 -8.33 4.33
CA LEU A 98 20.44 -8.71 3.41
C LEU A 98 19.57 -7.50 3.11
N LYS A 99 19.38 -7.18 1.83
CA LYS A 99 18.60 -6.02 1.38
C LYS A 99 17.21 -6.44 0.93
N ILE A 100 16.21 -5.92 1.60
CA ILE A 100 14.79 -6.13 1.29
C ILE A 100 14.21 -4.83 0.75
N LEU A 101 13.48 -4.89 -0.35
CA LEU A 101 12.65 -3.79 -0.83
C LEU A 101 11.19 -4.11 -0.55
N ASP A 102 10.51 -3.28 0.23
CA ASP A 102 9.05 -3.25 0.26
C ASP A 102 8.58 -2.26 -0.81
N THR A 103 7.99 -2.79 -1.89
CA THR A 103 7.55 -1.93 -3.00
C THR A 103 6.31 -1.13 -2.65
N GLU A 104 5.55 -1.58 -1.66
CA GLU A 104 4.17 -1.13 -1.42
C GLU A 104 3.30 -1.42 -2.66
N ASP A 105 3.11 -0.46 -3.53
CA ASP A 105 2.54 -0.66 -4.87
C ASP A 105 3.55 -0.30 -5.96
N LEU A 106 3.37 -0.84 -7.16
CA LEU A 106 4.17 -0.43 -8.31
C LEU A 106 3.77 0.97 -8.78
N GLN A 107 4.57 1.95 -8.41
CA GLN A 107 4.30 3.37 -8.74
C GLN A 107 4.30 3.60 -10.25
N CYS A 108 5.10 2.87 -11.00
CA CYS A 108 5.12 2.92 -12.45
C CYS A 108 3.76 2.53 -13.06
N LEU A 109 3.13 1.47 -12.54
CA LEU A 109 1.81 1.02 -12.97
C LEU A 109 0.74 2.07 -12.63
N ARG A 110 0.74 2.56 -11.40
CA ARG A 110 -0.17 3.63 -10.96
C ARG A 110 -0.04 4.88 -11.81
N ASN A 111 1.19 5.28 -12.13
CA ASN A 111 1.47 6.46 -12.96
C ASN A 111 1.02 6.26 -14.41
N ALA A 112 1.28 5.09 -15.00
CA ALA A 112 0.83 4.76 -16.36
C ALA A 112 -0.71 4.84 -16.48
N ARG A 113 -1.43 4.23 -15.53
CA ARG A 113 -2.89 4.29 -15.47
C ARG A 113 -3.42 5.70 -15.28
N TYR A 114 -2.79 6.49 -14.41
CA TYR A 114 -3.18 7.89 -14.19
C TYR A 114 -3.03 8.75 -15.43
N ARG A 115 -1.94 8.60 -16.19
CA ARG A 115 -1.74 9.32 -17.45
C ARG A 115 -2.78 8.92 -18.49
N ALA A 116 -3.02 7.62 -18.67
CA ALA A 116 -4.02 7.13 -19.61
C ALA A 116 -5.42 7.66 -19.28
N LEU A 117 -5.80 7.64 -17.98
CA LEU A 117 -7.07 8.21 -17.52
C LEU A 117 -7.18 9.70 -17.81
N LYS A 118 -6.12 10.48 -17.58
CA LYS A 118 -6.10 11.93 -17.90
C LYS A 118 -6.24 12.22 -19.38
N GLU A 119 -5.68 11.36 -20.23
CA GLU A 119 -5.75 11.45 -21.68
C GLU A 119 -7.03 10.82 -22.24
N ASN A 120 -7.93 10.35 -21.36
CA ASN A 120 -9.20 9.71 -21.70
C ASN A 120 -9.03 8.56 -22.70
N ARG A 121 -8.06 7.69 -22.45
CA ARG A 121 -7.75 6.49 -23.26
C ARG A 121 -7.44 5.31 -22.35
N GLU A 122 -7.41 4.13 -22.92
CA GLU A 122 -6.91 2.93 -22.25
C GLU A 122 -5.39 2.98 -22.08
N MET A 123 -4.89 2.35 -21.01
CA MET A 123 -3.47 2.16 -20.77
C MET A 123 -2.92 1.15 -21.76
N SER A 124 -1.86 1.51 -22.46
CA SER A 124 -1.10 0.61 -23.34
C SER A 124 0.14 0.05 -22.65
N LYS A 125 0.69 -1.04 -23.19
CA LYS A 125 1.96 -1.59 -22.70
C LYS A 125 3.10 -0.56 -22.76
N ALA A 126 3.11 0.33 -23.74
CA ALA A 126 4.12 1.38 -23.89
C ALA A 126 4.12 2.37 -22.71
N ASP A 127 2.98 2.59 -22.07
CA ASP A 127 2.87 3.48 -20.91
C ASP A 127 3.66 2.99 -19.70
N LEU A 128 3.90 1.67 -19.63
CA LEU A 128 4.70 1.06 -18.57
C LEU A 128 6.22 1.30 -18.73
N PHE A 129 6.70 1.64 -19.93
CA PHE A 129 8.13 1.79 -20.19
C PHE A 129 8.59 3.25 -20.02
N SER A 130 8.42 3.78 -18.82
CA SER A 130 8.81 5.15 -18.45
C SER A 130 10.15 5.18 -17.70
N ASP A 131 10.70 6.38 -17.49
CA ASP A 131 11.90 6.53 -16.65
C ASP A 131 11.64 6.16 -15.19
N LEU A 132 10.41 6.41 -14.70
CA LEU A 132 9.99 5.94 -13.38
C LEU A 132 10.08 4.41 -13.28
N THR A 133 9.63 3.70 -14.31
CA THR A 133 9.69 2.23 -14.37
C THR A 133 11.12 1.72 -14.33
N LYS A 134 12.02 2.34 -15.11
CA LYS A 134 13.44 1.96 -15.09
C LYS A 134 14.06 2.06 -13.70
N ARG A 135 13.71 3.11 -12.96
CA ARG A 135 14.18 3.34 -11.59
C ARG A 135 13.63 2.29 -10.62
N GLU A 136 12.32 2.07 -10.66
CA GLU A 136 11.64 1.12 -9.78
C GLU A 136 12.10 -0.32 -10.03
N ILE A 137 12.17 -0.76 -11.28
CA ILE A 137 12.68 -2.08 -11.67
C ILE A 137 14.16 -2.24 -11.30
N ALA A 138 14.97 -1.18 -11.47
CA ALA A 138 16.36 -1.22 -11.07
C ALA A 138 16.52 -1.40 -9.54
N ALA A 139 15.69 -0.76 -8.73
CA ALA A 139 15.70 -0.93 -7.27
C ALA A 139 15.32 -2.38 -6.87
N ILE A 140 14.29 -2.95 -7.52
CA ILE A 140 13.90 -4.37 -7.33
C ILE A 140 15.09 -5.29 -7.63
N LEU A 141 15.76 -5.08 -8.76
CA LEU A 141 16.89 -5.91 -9.17
C LEU A 141 18.14 -5.74 -8.27
N ARG A 142 18.31 -4.61 -7.60
CA ARG A 142 19.44 -4.38 -6.68
C ARG A 142 19.23 -4.96 -5.29
N CYS A 143 17.99 -5.29 -4.91
CA CYS A 143 17.70 -5.92 -3.63
C CYS A 143 17.79 -7.45 -3.71
N ASP A 144 18.02 -8.08 -2.56
CA ASP A 144 18.09 -9.53 -2.45
C ASP A 144 16.67 -10.14 -2.43
N ILE A 145 15.70 -9.45 -1.82
CA ILE A 145 14.28 -9.80 -1.81
C ILE A 145 13.47 -8.54 -2.06
N SER A 146 12.45 -8.62 -2.92
CA SER A 146 11.45 -7.56 -3.08
C SER A 146 10.06 -8.08 -2.70
N LEU A 147 9.42 -7.42 -1.74
CA LEU A 147 8.08 -7.75 -1.27
C LEU A 147 7.07 -7.12 -2.21
N ILE A 148 6.19 -7.95 -2.77
CA ILE A 148 5.18 -7.54 -3.75
C ILE A 148 3.81 -7.79 -3.17
N ILE A 149 3.04 -6.73 -2.99
CA ILE A 149 1.77 -6.78 -2.27
C ILE A 149 0.63 -7.41 -3.08
N SER A 150 0.72 -7.42 -4.42
CA SER A 150 -0.36 -7.82 -5.32
C SER A 150 0.04 -8.97 -6.22
N SER A 151 -0.80 -10.00 -6.34
CA SER A 151 -0.60 -11.10 -7.29
C SER A 151 -0.58 -10.62 -8.75
N TYR A 152 -1.32 -9.57 -9.07
CA TYR A 152 -1.28 -8.94 -10.38
C TYR A 152 0.10 -8.33 -10.66
N GLU A 153 0.67 -7.64 -9.70
CA GLU A 153 2.00 -7.02 -9.83
C GLU A 153 3.11 -8.07 -9.87
N MET A 154 2.98 -9.17 -9.12
CA MET A 154 3.88 -10.33 -9.26
C MET A 154 3.92 -10.84 -10.70
N ASN A 155 2.75 -11.07 -11.31
CA ASN A 155 2.67 -11.53 -12.68
C ASN A 155 3.21 -10.48 -13.67
N LEU A 156 2.93 -9.20 -13.44
CA LEU A 156 3.45 -8.11 -14.27
C LEU A 156 4.99 -8.06 -14.26
N LEU A 157 5.61 -8.21 -13.09
CA LEU A 157 7.07 -8.23 -12.93
C LEU A 157 7.69 -9.44 -13.64
N ILE A 158 7.11 -10.62 -13.47
CA ILE A 158 7.60 -11.87 -14.06
C ILE A 158 7.38 -11.88 -15.58
N ASP A 159 6.16 -11.59 -16.04
CA ASP A 159 5.77 -11.81 -17.43
C ASP A 159 6.19 -10.65 -18.34
N THR A 160 6.12 -9.41 -17.86
CA THR A 160 6.45 -8.24 -18.68
C THR A 160 7.89 -7.81 -18.52
N PHE A 161 8.38 -7.69 -17.28
CA PHE A 161 9.73 -7.22 -17.00
C PHE A 161 10.77 -8.34 -16.88
N LYS A 162 10.32 -9.61 -16.91
CA LYS A 162 11.19 -10.80 -16.85
C LYS A 162 12.07 -10.84 -15.61
N ILE A 163 11.53 -10.36 -14.49
CA ILE A 163 12.21 -10.44 -13.19
C ILE A 163 12.17 -11.89 -12.70
N ASP A 164 13.32 -12.37 -12.22
CA ASP A 164 13.41 -13.71 -11.66
C ASP A 164 12.60 -13.82 -10.37
N LYS A 165 11.87 -14.93 -10.24
CA LYS A 165 11.04 -15.20 -9.04
C LYS A 165 11.86 -15.34 -7.76
N SER A 166 13.14 -15.72 -7.86
CA SER A 166 14.01 -15.91 -6.70
C SER A 166 14.17 -14.66 -5.85
N ILE A 167 14.14 -13.47 -6.48
CA ILE A 167 14.24 -12.17 -5.81
C ILE A 167 12.89 -11.52 -5.48
N LEU A 168 11.77 -12.17 -5.80
CA LEU A 168 10.42 -11.67 -5.53
C LEU A 168 9.76 -12.52 -4.43
N HIS A 169 9.03 -11.86 -3.54
CA HIS A 169 8.21 -12.53 -2.55
C HIS A 169 6.83 -11.88 -2.48
N TYR A 170 5.77 -12.67 -2.70
CA TYR A 170 4.40 -12.20 -2.57
C TYR A 170 4.06 -12.01 -1.10
N LEU A 171 3.78 -10.79 -0.70
CA LEU A 171 3.36 -10.45 0.66
C LEU A 171 2.20 -9.47 0.62
N PRO A 172 0.95 -9.94 0.56
CA PRO A 172 -0.21 -9.07 0.74
C PRO A 172 -0.30 -8.59 2.19
N PHE A 173 -1.28 -7.74 2.49
CA PHE A 173 -1.53 -7.35 3.88
C PHE A 173 -1.72 -8.56 4.78
N MET A 174 -1.13 -8.51 5.97
CA MET A 174 -1.24 -9.57 6.98
C MET A 174 -2.36 -9.24 7.95
N VAL A 175 -3.41 -10.07 7.98
CA VAL A 175 -4.55 -9.91 8.89
C VAL A 175 -4.46 -10.93 10.02
N ASP A 176 -4.54 -10.45 11.26
CA ASP A 176 -4.60 -11.30 12.44
C ASP A 176 -6.01 -11.87 12.61
N LEU A 177 -6.18 -13.13 12.20
CA LEU A 177 -7.46 -13.82 12.24
C LEU A 177 -8.00 -14.01 13.67
N GLU A 178 -7.16 -13.98 14.69
CA GLU A 178 -7.61 -14.09 16.09
C GLU A 178 -8.34 -12.80 16.55
N LYS A 179 -8.00 -11.67 15.93
CA LYS A 179 -8.65 -10.37 16.14
C LYS A 179 -9.81 -10.13 15.18
N TYR A 180 -10.03 -11.05 14.24
CA TYR A 180 -11.15 -10.93 13.31
C TYR A 180 -12.48 -10.95 14.06
N PRO A 181 -13.43 -10.05 13.77
CA PRO A 181 -14.69 -9.95 14.50
C PRO A 181 -15.47 -11.27 14.44
N LYS A 182 -15.79 -11.84 15.61
CA LYS A 182 -16.59 -13.07 15.69
C LYS A 182 -18.08 -12.82 15.46
N GLN A 183 -18.53 -11.60 15.74
CA GLN A 183 -19.91 -11.15 15.54
C GLN A 183 -19.87 -9.77 14.87
N ASN A 184 -20.68 -9.60 13.85
CA ASN A 184 -20.82 -8.34 13.13
C ASN A 184 -22.23 -7.81 13.27
N LYS A 185 -22.37 -6.50 13.12
CA LYS A 185 -23.68 -5.85 13.05
C LYS A 185 -24.48 -6.45 11.88
N PRO A 186 -25.70 -6.93 12.11
CA PRO A 186 -26.56 -7.44 11.05
C PRO A 186 -27.03 -6.31 10.12
N PHE A 187 -27.69 -6.70 9.04
CA PHE A 187 -28.13 -5.78 7.99
C PHE A 187 -28.99 -4.61 8.52
N ASP A 188 -29.93 -4.87 9.40
CA ASP A 188 -30.86 -3.90 9.96
C ASP A 188 -30.21 -2.86 10.89
N GLN A 189 -29.03 -3.17 11.44
CA GLN A 189 -28.24 -2.27 12.27
C GLN A 189 -27.20 -1.47 11.49
N ARG A 190 -27.09 -1.67 10.18
CA ARG A 190 -26.16 -0.93 9.31
C ARG A 190 -26.93 0.00 8.40
N GLU A 191 -26.47 1.23 8.31
CA GLU A 191 -27.08 2.23 7.44
C GLU A 191 -26.03 2.94 6.60
N HIS A 192 -26.51 3.61 5.55
CA HIS A 192 -25.71 4.52 4.73
C HIS A 192 -24.60 3.84 3.92
N PHE A 193 -23.95 4.63 3.14
CA PHE A 193 -22.77 4.28 2.34
C PHE A 193 -21.55 4.98 2.89
N MET A 194 -20.39 4.37 2.71
CA MET A 194 -19.15 5.02 3.07
C MET A 194 -18.06 4.82 2.04
N THR A 195 -17.05 5.67 2.08
CA THR A 195 -15.72 5.46 1.51
C THR A 195 -14.68 6.07 2.42
N ILE A 196 -13.44 5.57 2.35
CA ILE A 196 -12.35 6.09 3.17
C ILE A 196 -11.05 6.14 2.37
N GLY A 197 -10.16 7.08 2.72
CA GLY A 197 -8.80 7.10 2.17
C GLY A 197 -8.11 8.44 2.42
N ASN A 198 -6.78 8.37 2.58
CA ASN A 198 -5.94 9.55 2.72
C ASN A 198 -6.08 10.45 1.47
N PHE A 199 -6.49 11.71 1.67
CA PHE A 199 -6.73 12.65 0.57
C PHE A 199 -5.46 13.10 -0.17
N ARG A 200 -4.28 12.91 0.42
CA ARG A 200 -3.01 13.19 -0.25
C ARG A 200 -2.69 12.16 -1.33
N HIS A 201 -3.34 10.98 -1.31
CA HIS A 201 -3.17 9.94 -2.32
C HIS A 201 -4.12 10.18 -3.49
N ALA A 202 -3.58 10.43 -4.67
CA ALA A 202 -4.34 10.84 -5.85
C ALA A 202 -5.51 9.90 -6.22
N PRO A 203 -5.41 8.56 -6.19
CA PRO A 203 -6.54 7.67 -6.43
C PRO A 203 -7.71 7.89 -5.47
N ASN A 204 -7.45 8.19 -4.20
CA ASN A 204 -8.50 8.44 -3.22
C ASN A 204 -9.26 9.74 -3.50
N TRP A 205 -8.54 10.78 -3.91
CA TRP A 205 -9.17 12.03 -4.33
C TRP A 205 -10.04 11.83 -5.59
N ASP A 206 -9.57 11.04 -6.54
CA ASP A 206 -10.34 10.71 -7.74
C ASP A 206 -11.63 9.95 -7.42
N VAL A 207 -11.58 9.00 -6.49
CA VAL A 207 -12.77 8.30 -5.98
C VAL A 207 -13.83 9.27 -5.47
N VAL A 208 -13.44 10.29 -4.68
CA VAL A 208 -14.36 11.29 -4.15
C VAL A 208 -15.03 12.08 -5.28
N LEU A 209 -14.23 12.52 -6.27
CA LEU A 209 -14.75 13.26 -7.44
C LEU A 209 -15.67 12.39 -8.31
N TYR A 210 -15.38 11.10 -8.42
CA TYR A 210 -16.21 10.20 -9.21
C TYR A 210 -17.50 9.84 -8.46
N LEU A 211 -17.44 9.64 -7.15
CA LEU A 211 -18.62 9.47 -6.29
C LEU A 211 -19.55 10.70 -6.33
N GLN A 212 -19.01 11.91 -6.48
CA GLN A 212 -19.84 13.12 -6.67
C GLN A 212 -20.74 13.02 -7.91
N LYS A 213 -20.29 12.29 -8.95
CA LYS A 213 -21.08 12.07 -10.18
C LYS A 213 -22.06 10.90 -10.02
N ILE A 214 -21.67 9.84 -9.30
CA ILE A 214 -22.49 8.64 -9.06
C ILE A 214 -23.61 8.93 -8.05
N TRP A 215 -23.30 9.67 -7.00
CA TRP A 215 -24.18 9.86 -5.85
C TRP A 215 -25.60 10.36 -6.18
N PRO A 216 -25.81 11.32 -7.09
CA PRO A 216 -27.16 11.73 -7.48
C PRO A 216 -28.03 10.60 -8.01
N LEU A 217 -27.44 9.62 -8.72
CA LEU A 217 -28.17 8.45 -9.23
C LEU A 217 -28.64 7.54 -8.08
N ILE A 218 -27.80 7.33 -7.09
CA ILE A 218 -28.14 6.54 -5.89
C ILE A 218 -29.16 7.28 -5.02
N ARG A 219 -28.93 8.57 -4.80
CA ARG A 219 -29.75 9.42 -3.93
C ARG A 219 -31.20 9.56 -4.42
N LYS A 220 -31.41 9.56 -5.72
CA LYS A 220 -32.73 9.59 -6.33
C LYS A 220 -33.59 8.40 -5.90
N GLU A 221 -33.02 7.21 -5.83
CA GLU A 221 -33.71 5.96 -5.49
C GLU A 221 -33.70 5.66 -3.97
N LEU A 222 -32.78 6.30 -3.24
CA LEU A 222 -32.58 6.16 -1.80
C LEU A 222 -32.53 7.52 -1.10
N PRO A 223 -33.66 8.27 -1.04
CA PRO A 223 -33.66 9.67 -0.60
C PRO A 223 -33.30 9.88 0.88
N ARG A 224 -33.24 8.86 1.70
CA ARG A 224 -32.80 8.93 3.11
C ARG A 224 -31.34 8.51 3.31
N ALA A 225 -30.75 7.78 2.37
CA ALA A 225 -29.38 7.31 2.49
C ALA A 225 -28.39 8.50 2.46
N GLN A 226 -27.25 8.32 3.09
CA GLN A 226 -26.12 9.27 3.08
C GLN A 226 -24.88 8.56 2.56
N LEU A 227 -23.96 9.33 2.02
CA LEU A 227 -22.61 8.90 1.69
C LEU A 227 -21.62 9.60 2.62
N HIS A 228 -20.97 8.84 3.48
CA HIS A 228 -19.98 9.32 4.42
C HIS A 228 -18.58 9.12 3.84
N ILE A 229 -17.83 10.20 3.68
CA ILE A 229 -16.49 10.22 3.10
C ILE A 229 -15.50 10.55 4.21
N TYR A 230 -14.73 9.52 4.61
CA TYR A 230 -13.70 9.64 5.63
C TYR A 230 -12.31 9.74 5.00
N GLY A 231 -11.36 10.25 5.76
CA GLY A 231 -9.95 10.25 5.37
C GLY A 231 -9.15 11.36 6.04
N SER A 232 -7.86 11.10 6.19
CA SER A 232 -6.89 12.05 6.72
C SER A 232 -6.54 13.13 5.71
N TYR A 233 -6.15 14.29 6.20
CA TYR A 233 -5.65 15.43 5.43
C TYR A 233 -6.63 15.95 4.34
N PRO A 234 -7.91 16.18 4.66
CA PRO A 234 -8.85 16.70 3.67
C PRO A 234 -8.48 18.15 3.28
N PRO A 235 -8.20 18.40 1.99
CA PRO A 235 -7.91 19.75 1.54
C PRO A 235 -9.20 20.62 1.50
N PRO A 236 -9.11 21.96 1.52
CA PRO A 236 -10.28 22.85 1.48
C PRO A 236 -11.25 22.55 0.33
N LYS A 237 -10.74 22.15 -0.83
CA LYS A 237 -11.56 21.74 -1.98
C LYS A 237 -12.39 20.47 -1.71
N ALA A 238 -11.95 19.58 -0.81
CA ALA A 238 -12.73 18.41 -0.42
C ALA A 238 -13.82 18.79 0.58
N THR A 239 -13.49 19.59 1.59
CA THR A 239 -14.49 20.07 2.57
C THR A 239 -15.58 20.92 1.94
N ALA A 240 -15.27 21.65 0.85
CA ALA A 240 -16.24 22.40 0.07
C ALA A 240 -17.29 21.52 -0.64
N LEU A 241 -17.04 20.22 -0.83
CA LEU A 241 -18.01 19.27 -1.38
C LEU A 241 -19.06 18.81 -0.36
N ASN A 242 -18.87 19.11 0.93
CA ASN A 242 -19.78 18.70 1.98
C ASN A 242 -21.18 19.28 1.78
N ASN A 243 -22.18 18.44 1.57
CA ASN A 243 -23.55 18.85 1.29
C ASN A 243 -24.59 18.00 2.05
N PRO A 244 -24.99 18.44 3.27
CA PRO A 244 -25.98 17.71 4.06
C PRO A 244 -27.35 17.58 3.38
N LYS A 245 -27.75 18.52 2.51
CA LYS A 245 -29.04 18.47 1.81
C LYS A 245 -29.11 17.29 0.84
N THR A 246 -27.99 16.95 0.19
CA THR A 246 -27.91 15.83 -0.72
C THR A 246 -27.41 14.54 -0.03
N GLY A 247 -27.00 14.63 1.23
CA GLY A 247 -26.44 13.49 1.97
C GLY A 247 -25.00 13.11 1.53
N PHE A 248 -24.27 14.00 0.84
CA PHE A 248 -22.87 13.83 0.48
C PHE A 248 -21.99 14.49 1.56
N LEU A 249 -21.44 13.68 2.48
CA LEU A 249 -20.86 14.19 3.72
C LEU A 249 -19.36 13.92 3.80
N ILE A 250 -18.57 14.99 3.86
CA ILE A 250 -17.13 14.90 4.14
C ILE A 250 -16.93 14.88 5.65
N LYS A 251 -16.59 13.69 6.20
CA LYS A 251 -16.43 13.45 7.63
C LYS A 251 -15.01 13.73 8.15
N GLY A 252 -14.02 13.74 7.24
CA GLY A 252 -12.61 13.91 7.62
C GLY A 252 -12.00 12.66 8.25
N TRP A 253 -10.95 12.85 9.04
CA TRP A 253 -10.23 11.76 9.69
C TRP A 253 -11.05 11.10 10.79
N VAL A 254 -10.86 9.81 10.97
CA VAL A 254 -11.42 9.01 12.06
C VAL A 254 -10.33 8.15 12.68
N GLN A 255 -10.31 8.04 13.99
CA GLN A 255 -9.30 7.29 14.71
C GLN A 255 -9.32 5.79 14.38
N ASN A 256 -10.50 5.22 14.18
CA ASN A 256 -10.69 3.82 13.83
C ASN A 256 -11.64 3.69 12.63
N ALA A 257 -11.06 3.30 11.49
CA ALA A 257 -11.80 3.09 10.25
C ALA A 257 -12.82 1.93 10.37
N HIS A 258 -12.47 0.88 11.10
CA HIS A 258 -13.34 -0.30 11.24
C HIS A 258 -14.67 0.05 11.95
N THR A 259 -14.65 0.92 12.96
CA THR A 259 -15.87 1.34 13.64
C THR A 259 -16.89 1.97 12.69
N VAL A 260 -16.46 2.88 11.83
CA VAL A 260 -17.38 3.54 10.89
C VAL A 260 -17.76 2.64 9.71
N MET A 261 -16.93 1.67 9.36
CA MET A 261 -17.26 0.66 8.35
C MET A 261 -18.33 -0.31 8.87
N GLU A 262 -18.22 -0.78 10.11
CA GLU A 262 -19.20 -1.67 10.75
C GLU A 262 -20.57 -1.03 10.90
N GLU A 263 -20.67 0.29 10.94
CA GLU A 263 -21.93 1.02 10.96
C GLU A 263 -22.53 1.23 9.57
N SER A 264 -21.68 1.16 8.55
CA SER A 264 -22.09 1.41 7.17
C SER A 264 -22.60 0.12 6.51
N ARG A 265 -23.64 0.27 5.68
CA ARG A 265 -24.20 -0.87 4.94
C ARG A 265 -23.32 -1.30 3.78
N LEU A 266 -22.73 -0.35 3.05
CA LEU A 266 -21.89 -0.63 1.90
C LEU A 266 -20.69 0.32 1.84
N CYS A 267 -19.54 -0.23 1.41
CA CYS A 267 -18.38 0.54 1.02
C CYS A 267 -18.41 0.81 -0.49
N LEU A 268 -18.31 2.08 -0.90
CA LEU A 268 -18.23 2.48 -2.30
C LEU A 268 -16.81 2.88 -2.67
N ALA A 269 -16.20 2.16 -3.61
CA ALA A 269 -14.83 2.39 -4.02
C ALA A 269 -14.67 2.33 -5.54
N PRO A 270 -15.19 3.31 -6.31
CA PRO A 270 -15.07 3.36 -7.76
C PRO A 270 -13.66 3.83 -8.18
N ILE A 271 -12.68 2.97 -8.06
CA ILE A 271 -11.27 3.24 -8.28
C ILE A 271 -10.95 3.14 -9.77
N ARG A 272 -10.65 4.26 -10.42
CA ARG A 272 -10.39 4.33 -11.86
C ARG A 272 -8.91 4.18 -12.22
N PHE A 273 -8.00 4.40 -11.28
CA PHE A 273 -6.58 4.13 -11.42
C PHE A 273 -5.94 3.85 -10.06
N GLY A 274 -4.86 3.10 -10.07
CA GLY A 274 -4.15 2.69 -8.86
C GLY A 274 -3.25 1.50 -9.17
N ALA A 275 -2.55 1.03 -8.16
CA ALA A 275 -1.75 -0.18 -8.16
C ALA A 275 -1.84 -0.84 -6.78
N GLY A 276 -1.22 -1.99 -6.59
CA GLY A 276 -1.24 -2.72 -5.32
C GLY A 276 -2.63 -3.15 -4.87
N ILE A 277 -2.73 -3.52 -3.60
CA ILE A 277 -3.98 -3.86 -2.91
C ILE A 277 -4.60 -2.60 -2.29
N LYS A 278 -5.92 -2.51 -2.36
CA LYS A 278 -6.69 -1.34 -1.89
C LYS A 278 -7.10 -1.54 -0.43
N GLY A 279 -6.34 -0.97 0.50
CA GLY A 279 -6.55 -1.13 1.94
C GLY A 279 -7.99 -0.91 2.38
N LYS A 280 -8.69 0.10 1.84
CA LYS A 280 -10.12 0.33 2.15
C LYS A 280 -11.03 -0.86 1.82
N LEU A 281 -10.72 -1.63 0.78
CA LEU A 281 -11.48 -2.82 0.42
C LEU A 281 -11.12 -4.00 1.33
N LEU A 282 -9.85 -4.09 1.75
CA LEU A 282 -9.44 -5.04 2.77
C LEU A 282 -10.11 -4.72 4.13
N ASP A 283 -10.10 -3.46 4.56
CA ASP A 283 -10.77 -3.02 5.79
C ASP A 283 -12.28 -3.31 5.73
N ALA A 284 -12.91 -3.12 4.55
CA ALA A 284 -14.29 -3.49 4.32
C ALA A 284 -14.52 -5.00 4.47
N MET A 285 -13.60 -5.84 3.99
CA MET A 285 -13.65 -7.29 4.20
C MET A 285 -13.46 -7.66 5.68
N ILE A 286 -12.52 -7.03 6.38
CA ILE A 286 -12.27 -7.25 7.81
C ILE A 286 -13.52 -6.92 8.62
N THR A 287 -14.22 -5.85 8.31
CA THR A 287 -15.45 -5.41 8.98
C THR A 287 -16.71 -6.08 8.42
N GLN A 288 -16.54 -7.01 7.47
CA GLN A 288 -17.62 -7.69 6.77
C GLN A 288 -18.67 -6.71 6.22
N THR A 289 -18.19 -5.63 5.63
CA THR A 289 -18.99 -4.61 4.94
C THR A 289 -18.87 -4.85 3.43
N PRO A 290 -19.91 -5.34 2.75
CA PRO A 290 -19.84 -5.56 1.31
C PRO A 290 -19.50 -4.28 0.54
N SER A 291 -18.82 -4.42 -0.58
CA SER A 291 -18.31 -3.29 -1.35
C SER A 291 -18.78 -3.29 -2.80
N ILE A 292 -18.95 -2.09 -3.36
CA ILE A 292 -19.04 -1.91 -4.80
C ILE A 292 -17.74 -1.26 -5.28
N THR A 293 -17.09 -1.91 -6.22
CA THR A 293 -15.80 -1.44 -6.73
C THR A 293 -15.65 -1.67 -8.24
N THR A 294 -14.52 -1.29 -8.78
CA THR A 294 -14.14 -1.46 -10.19
C THR A 294 -13.19 -2.65 -10.37
N THR A 295 -12.94 -3.04 -11.60
CA THR A 295 -11.92 -4.04 -11.93
C THR A 295 -10.54 -3.67 -11.37
N ILE A 296 -10.12 -2.40 -11.48
CA ILE A 296 -8.87 -1.89 -10.89
C ILE A 296 -8.95 -1.91 -9.35
N GLY A 297 -10.13 -1.70 -8.78
CA GLY A 297 -10.31 -1.77 -7.32
C GLY A 297 -10.09 -3.17 -6.77
N ALA A 298 -10.62 -4.18 -7.41
CA ALA A 298 -10.54 -5.59 -6.98
C ALA A 298 -9.25 -6.30 -7.41
N GLU A 299 -8.46 -5.68 -8.28
CA GLU A 299 -7.28 -6.29 -8.91
C GLU A 299 -6.28 -6.81 -7.88
N GLY A 300 -5.89 -8.07 -8.01
CA GLY A 300 -4.92 -8.74 -7.14
C GLY A 300 -5.44 -9.05 -5.73
N MET A 301 -6.73 -8.82 -5.45
CA MET A 301 -7.33 -9.02 -4.13
C MET A 301 -8.11 -10.32 -3.99
N CYS A 302 -8.45 -10.96 -5.08
CA CYS A 302 -9.12 -12.27 -5.09
C CYS A 302 -8.64 -13.09 -6.28
N THR A 303 -8.74 -14.40 -6.15
CA THR A 303 -8.44 -15.35 -7.23
C THR A 303 -9.64 -15.64 -8.11
N ASP A 304 -10.83 -15.53 -7.54
CA ASP A 304 -12.12 -15.76 -8.20
C ASP A 304 -13.03 -14.54 -8.01
N ILE A 305 -13.35 -13.87 -9.10
CA ILE A 305 -14.19 -12.67 -9.12
C ILE A 305 -15.62 -12.95 -8.60
N GLU A 306 -16.14 -14.16 -8.81
CA GLU A 306 -17.49 -14.54 -8.34
C GLU A 306 -17.57 -14.56 -6.82
N GLN A 307 -16.45 -14.80 -6.14
CA GLN A 307 -16.35 -14.78 -4.69
C GLN A 307 -16.13 -13.38 -4.12
N TRP A 308 -16.12 -12.34 -4.95
CA TRP A 308 -15.96 -10.97 -4.47
C TRP A 308 -17.06 -10.63 -3.44
N PRO A 309 -16.68 -10.04 -2.28
CA PRO A 309 -17.64 -9.68 -1.24
C PRO A 309 -18.37 -8.37 -1.59
N GLY A 310 -19.16 -8.41 -2.63
CA GLY A 310 -19.87 -7.27 -3.19
C GLY A 310 -20.07 -7.39 -4.69
N VAL A 311 -19.86 -6.27 -5.42
CA VAL A 311 -20.00 -6.22 -6.88
C VAL A 311 -18.81 -5.48 -7.50
N ILE A 312 -18.32 -5.99 -8.61
CA ILE A 312 -17.29 -5.36 -9.45
C ILE A 312 -17.94 -4.87 -10.73
N THR A 313 -17.80 -3.58 -11.02
CA THR A 313 -18.27 -2.98 -12.28
C THR A 313 -17.55 -1.66 -12.59
N ASP A 314 -17.21 -1.44 -13.84
CA ASP A 314 -16.53 -0.24 -14.31
C ASP A 314 -17.49 0.82 -14.87
N ASP A 315 -18.73 0.42 -15.20
CA ASP A 315 -19.76 1.31 -15.69
C ASP A 315 -20.42 2.10 -14.56
N MET A 316 -20.58 3.40 -14.74
CA MET A 316 -21.09 4.31 -13.70
C MET A 316 -22.57 4.05 -13.36
N GLU A 317 -23.41 3.76 -14.36
CA GLU A 317 -24.84 3.52 -14.14
C GLU A 317 -25.07 2.17 -13.48
N GLU A 318 -24.34 1.13 -13.94
CA GLU A 318 -24.36 -0.19 -13.32
C GLU A 318 -23.79 -0.15 -11.89
N PHE A 319 -22.79 0.67 -11.62
CA PHE A 319 -22.29 0.90 -10.26
C PHE A 319 -23.39 1.44 -9.34
N ALA A 320 -24.13 2.46 -9.79
CA ALA A 320 -25.24 3.02 -9.03
C ALA A 320 -26.38 2.00 -8.84
N LYS A 321 -26.77 1.26 -9.88
CA LYS A 321 -27.82 0.23 -9.82
C LYS A 321 -27.46 -0.88 -8.85
N ASN A 322 -26.22 -1.40 -8.92
CA ASN A 322 -25.73 -2.44 -8.01
C ASN A 322 -25.65 -1.96 -6.56
N ALA A 323 -25.21 -0.71 -6.33
CA ALA A 323 -25.22 -0.12 -5.00
C ALA A 323 -26.64 -0.02 -4.41
N ILE A 324 -27.61 0.39 -5.21
CA ILE A 324 -29.03 0.47 -4.81
C ILE A 324 -29.60 -0.93 -4.53
N SER A 325 -29.33 -1.89 -5.43
CA SER A 325 -29.81 -3.26 -5.29
C SER A 325 -29.29 -3.91 -4.01
N LEU A 326 -27.97 -3.88 -3.80
CA LEU A 326 -27.34 -4.49 -2.64
C LEU A 326 -27.69 -3.77 -1.33
N TYR A 327 -27.99 -2.48 -1.37
CA TYR A 327 -28.46 -1.71 -0.22
C TYR A 327 -29.87 -2.11 0.25
N LYS A 328 -30.75 -2.52 -0.68
CA LYS A 328 -32.16 -2.85 -0.40
C LYS A 328 -32.40 -4.34 -0.13
N ASP A 329 -31.57 -5.22 -0.67
CA ASP A 329 -31.75 -6.66 -0.69
C ASP A 329 -30.89 -7.31 0.41
N GLU A 330 -31.53 -7.67 1.52
CA GLU A 330 -30.87 -8.27 2.69
C GLU A 330 -30.25 -9.63 2.36
N ASP A 331 -30.93 -10.47 1.60
CA ASP A 331 -30.43 -11.82 1.28
C ASP A 331 -29.14 -11.76 0.46
N LYS A 332 -29.13 -10.91 -0.57
CA LYS A 332 -27.90 -10.65 -1.34
C LYS A 332 -26.80 -10.03 -0.51
N TRP A 333 -27.15 -9.12 0.37
CA TRP A 333 -26.16 -8.48 1.24
C TRP A 333 -25.51 -9.49 2.18
N ILE A 334 -26.30 -10.40 2.80
CA ILE A 334 -25.81 -11.48 3.67
C ILE A 334 -24.92 -12.46 2.88
N GLU A 335 -25.31 -12.81 1.64
CA GLU A 335 -24.48 -13.64 0.77
C GLU A 335 -23.10 -13.00 0.56
N LYS A 336 -23.05 -11.72 0.19
CA LYS A 336 -21.78 -11.01 -0.05
C LYS A 336 -20.98 -10.78 1.23
N GLN A 337 -21.64 -10.59 2.36
CA GLN A 337 -20.97 -10.50 3.66
C GLN A 337 -20.20 -11.79 4.00
N LYS A 338 -20.78 -12.97 3.74
CA LYS A 338 -20.11 -14.26 3.98
C LYS A 338 -18.81 -14.41 3.20
N ASN A 339 -18.77 -13.90 1.98
CA ASN A 339 -17.57 -13.96 1.13
C ASN A 339 -16.41 -13.15 1.71
N CYS A 340 -16.65 -12.12 2.52
CA CYS A 340 -15.58 -11.36 3.19
C CYS A 340 -14.68 -12.27 4.01
N LYS A 341 -15.27 -13.12 4.85
CA LYS A 341 -14.52 -14.01 5.73
C LYS A 341 -13.70 -15.02 4.93
N ASN A 342 -14.30 -15.63 3.91
CA ASN A 342 -13.65 -16.66 3.10
C ASN A 342 -12.38 -16.11 2.43
N LEU A 343 -12.43 -14.88 1.86
CA LEU A 343 -11.27 -14.25 1.23
C LEU A 343 -10.18 -13.89 2.25
N ILE A 344 -10.55 -13.33 3.40
CA ILE A 344 -9.59 -13.00 4.46
C ILE A 344 -8.84 -14.24 4.93
N GLU A 345 -9.56 -15.33 5.21
CA GLU A 345 -8.96 -16.57 5.69
C GLU A 345 -8.07 -17.26 4.62
N SER A 346 -8.42 -17.14 3.35
CA SER A 346 -7.70 -17.82 2.26
C SER A 346 -6.44 -17.09 1.77
N ILE A 347 -6.39 -15.74 1.90
CA ILE A 347 -5.34 -14.93 1.26
C ILE A 347 -4.52 -14.14 2.28
N TYR A 348 -5.15 -13.68 3.38
CA TYR A 348 -4.56 -12.63 4.22
C TYR A 348 -4.15 -13.11 5.62
N ASP A 349 -4.12 -14.42 5.89
CA ASP A 349 -3.74 -14.96 7.20
C ASP A 349 -2.31 -14.59 7.57
N SER A 350 -2.16 -13.73 8.59
CA SER A 350 -0.87 -13.25 9.06
C SER A 350 0.08 -14.37 9.55
N LYS A 351 -0.46 -15.49 10.05
CA LYS A 351 0.36 -16.60 10.52
C LYS A 351 1.01 -17.35 9.36
N ILE A 352 0.26 -17.56 8.28
CA ILE A 352 0.76 -18.24 7.08
C ILE A 352 1.77 -17.33 6.37
N LEU A 353 1.35 -16.11 6.03
CA LEU A 353 2.17 -15.14 5.31
C LEU A 353 3.44 -14.75 6.07
N GLY A 354 3.32 -14.54 7.38
CA GLY A 354 4.48 -14.24 8.23
C GLY A 354 5.48 -15.38 8.28
N LYS A 355 5.02 -16.63 8.39
CA LYS A 355 5.90 -17.79 8.36
C LYS A 355 6.62 -17.93 7.02
N GLU A 356 5.92 -17.70 5.91
CA GLU A 356 6.51 -17.76 4.57
C GLU A 356 7.58 -16.69 4.39
N LEU A 357 7.31 -15.43 4.81
CA LEU A 357 8.29 -14.35 4.75
C LEU A 357 9.53 -14.66 5.57
N ILE A 358 9.39 -15.07 6.82
CA ILE A 358 10.54 -15.42 7.68
C ILE A 358 11.34 -16.58 7.08
N SER A 359 10.67 -17.62 6.56
CA SER A 359 11.35 -18.74 5.91
C SER A 359 12.14 -18.29 4.68
N LYS A 360 11.57 -17.37 3.86
CA LYS A 360 12.26 -16.81 2.69
C LYS A 360 13.48 -15.98 3.07
N ILE A 361 13.37 -15.17 4.11
CA ILE A 361 14.50 -14.36 4.61
C ILE A 361 15.65 -15.27 5.07
N LEU A 362 15.36 -16.27 5.91
CA LEU A 362 16.37 -17.17 6.43
C LEU A 362 17.01 -18.04 5.32
N GLU A 363 16.23 -18.48 4.34
CA GLU A 363 16.73 -19.21 3.16
C GLU A 363 17.74 -18.36 2.38
N VAL A 364 17.40 -17.11 2.08
CA VAL A 364 18.27 -16.21 1.29
C VAL A 364 19.50 -15.82 2.12
N GLU A 365 19.34 -15.54 3.41
CA GLU A 365 20.47 -15.22 4.30
C GLU A 365 21.52 -16.34 4.34
N GLN A 366 21.08 -17.59 4.50
CA GLN A 366 21.97 -18.74 4.52
C GLN A 366 22.72 -18.95 3.21
N ASN A 367 22.16 -18.53 2.08
CA ASN A 367 22.70 -18.75 0.74
C ASN A 367 22.99 -17.42 0.00
N ILE A 368 23.28 -16.34 0.74
CA ILE A 368 23.29 -14.97 0.18
C ILE A 368 24.30 -14.80 -0.94
N GLU A 369 25.47 -15.44 -0.87
CA GLU A 369 26.50 -15.32 -1.91
C GLU A 369 26.05 -15.97 -3.22
N SER A 370 25.53 -17.22 -3.18
CA SER A 370 25.02 -17.89 -4.37
C SER A 370 23.77 -17.19 -4.92
N HIS A 371 22.87 -16.75 -4.05
CA HIS A 371 21.68 -15.99 -4.43
C HIS A 371 22.04 -14.71 -5.18
N ARG A 372 23.05 -13.96 -4.73
CA ARG A 372 23.53 -12.75 -5.41
C ARG A 372 24.25 -13.03 -6.73
N LEU A 373 24.96 -14.16 -6.84
CA LEU A 373 25.61 -14.57 -8.10
C LEU A 373 24.59 -14.88 -9.20
N GLU A 374 23.44 -15.46 -8.84
CA GLU A 374 22.36 -15.74 -9.80
C GLU A 374 21.69 -14.46 -10.32
N ASN A 375 21.69 -13.37 -9.55
CA ASN A 375 21.16 -12.07 -9.97
C ASN A 375 22.25 -11.18 -10.62
N PHE A 376 22.79 -11.63 -11.75
CA PHE A 376 23.83 -10.89 -12.46
C PHE A 376 23.39 -9.49 -12.92
N THR A 377 22.14 -9.33 -13.34
CA THR A 377 21.59 -8.03 -13.74
C THR A 377 21.60 -7.04 -12.57
N GLY A 378 21.22 -7.50 -11.38
CA GLY A 378 21.30 -6.69 -10.16
C GLY A 378 22.73 -6.28 -9.82
N ALA A 379 23.69 -7.22 -9.94
CA ALA A 379 25.11 -6.93 -9.72
C ALA A 379 25.63 -5.88 -10.71
N MET A 380 25.26 -5.98 -11.98
CA MET A 380 25.62 -4.99 -13.02
C MET A 380 25.02 -3.61 -12.71
N LEU A 381 23.76 -3.54 -12.29
CA LEU A 381 23.09 -2.29 -11.92
C LEU A 381 23.73 -1.65 -10.68
N LYS A 382 24.12 -2.44 -9.69
CA LYS A 382 24.89 -1.96 -8.53
C LYS A 382 26.19 -1.32 -8.99
N HIS A 383 26.94 -1.96 -9.85
CA HIS A 383 28.24 -1.46 -10.33
C HIS A 383 28.13 -0.13 -11.09
N HIS A 384 27.17 0.02 -12.01
CA HIS A 384 27.07 1.20 -12.87
C HIS A 384 26.20 2.32 -12.29
N THR A 385 24.99 2.00 -11.85
CA THR A 385 24.00 3.01 -11.42
C THR A 385 24.30 3.56 -10.04
N MET A 386 24.72 2.70 -9.11
CA MET A 386 25.05 3.11 -7.75
C MET A 386 26.25 4.04 -7.70
N THR A 387 27.25 3.83 -8.57
CA THR A 387 28.43 4.70 -8.67
C THR A 387 28.03 6.14 -9.01
N SER A 388 27.12 6.34 -9.96
CA SER A 388 26.62 7.67 -10.32
C SER A 388 25.89 8.36 -9.16
N THR A 389 25.00 7.66 -8.47
CA THR A 389 24.26 8.17 -7.31
C THR A 389 25.20 8.48 -6.16
N LYS A 390 26.18 7.62 -5.90
CA LYS A 390 27.22 7.81 -4.89
C LYS A 390 27.98 9.12 -5.10
N TYR A 391 28.52 9.31 -6.29
CA TYR A 391 29.30 10.53 -6.57
C TYR A 391 28.44 11.79 -6.56
N MET A 392 27.21 11.73 -7.01
CA MET A 392 26.27 12.85 -6.92
C MET A 392 25.99 13.21 -5.46
N SER A 393 25.71 12.23 -4.61
CA SER A 393 25.46 12.43 -3.18
C SER A 393 26.70 13.01 -2.47
N GLN A 394 27.89 12.48 -2.74
CA GLN A 394 29.15 12.99 -2.18
C GLN A 394 29.42 14.44 -2.64
N TRP A 395 29.13 14.76 -3.90
CA TRP A 395 29.24 16.12 -4.40
C TRP A 395 28.29 17.07 -3.71
N ILE A 396 27.02 16.66 -3.48
CA ILE A 396 26.04 17.45 -2.74
C ILE A 396 26.48 17.66 -1.29
N ALA A 397 26.96 16.61 -0.63
CA ALA A 397 27.48 16.69 0.74
C ALA A 397 28.65 17.70 0.85
N ALA A 398 29.62 17.59 -0.02
CA ALA A 398 30.77 18.52 -0.08
C ALA A 398 30.34 19.98 -0.35
N LYS A 399 29.34 20.17 -1.23
CA LYS A 399 28.79 21.50 -1.52
C LYS A 399 28.06 22.12 -0.33
N ASN A 400 27.36 21.30 0.45
CA ASN A 400 26.65 21.76 1.64
C ASN A 400 27.59 22.12 2.77
N MET A 401 28.71 21.38 2.97
CA MET A 401 29.75 21.73 3.92
C MET A 401 30.39 23.12 3.60
N ASN A 402 30.64 23.40 2.32
CA ASN A 402 31.21 24.67 1.88
C ASN A 402 30.22 25.87 1.97
N LYS A 403 28.92 25.65 2.15
CA LYS A 403 27.96 26.74 2.37
C LYS A 403 27.83 27.16 3.84
N ASN A 404 28.36 26.34 4.76
CA ASN A 404 28.34 26.58 6.19
C ASN A 404 29.67 27.18 6.72
N ILE A 405 30.58 27.51 5.83
CA ILE A 405 31.78 28.30 6.03
C ILE A 405 31.56 29.69 5.39
#